data_8035e946c4fb189d68d693eb9466bfa5
#
_entry.id   8035e946c4fb189d68d693eb9466bfa5
#
_cell.length_a   1.000
_cell.length_b   1.000
_cell.length_c   1.000
_cell.angle_alpha   90.00
_cell.angle_beta   90.00
_cell.angle_gamma   90.00
#
_symmetry.space_group_name_H-M   'P 1'
#
loop_
_entity.id
_entity.type
_entity.pdbx_description
1 polymer ?
#
loop_
_entity_poly.entity_id
_entity_poly.type
_entity_poly.pdbx_seq_one_letter_code
_entity_poly.pdbx_strand_id
1 'polypeptide(L)'
;MTTSTDRLSVTVAENKQPYFVEWADSFGPKIAGVKIIFWSFFFGAIGLFYRAIKSLNSRERMLSTLAFTLFLTSIIFSRYSGNSTFNGTNGLSLLFYALGPIVLLATLGYYYRLHYKSGEQERLKNIEFSSIFVLCFFLISLISARGGIRLVMMLVPAASILAAYLSVEIASLALNTEKSTKRTISIICAGIIIVAFIFSGYQFYKTSVATAAGYIPSPYNQQWQKAMAWVRESTPPNAVFGHWWDYGYWVQTLGERATVLDGGNAKSYWNHLMGRYALTGTSNKEALEFLYAHNTTHFLIDSTDIGKYSAFSSIGSDKNYDRVSFFATFNQDLSQIQERKNSTVFLYSGGVLLDADIIYEDNGTRIFLPEGTAALGALLIEKSSTTGEMISQPVGIFVNQDRQYNLPLRYAFDGELKDFGSGIESGVFFIPRLINGANGLQIQDDGSLLYLSSRAVNSQFARLYFYNEVNPNFELVHSEDDFFVAEIKKQVPSFNSSIISYDALRGPIKIWEIHYPSDIEFKKEYLSEEWPPELLRV
;
A
#
# COMPACT_ATOMS: atom_id res chain seq x y z
N MET A 1 12.09 16.67 -10.39
CA MET A 1 11.30 16.95 -9.18
C MET A 1 9.91 17.26 -9.65
N THR A 2 8.94 16.43 -9.35
CA THR A 2 7.54 16.76 -9.55
C THR A 2 7.21 17.84 -8.54
N THR A 3 6.88 19.01 -9.01
CA THR A 3 6.63 20.18 -8.17
C THR A 3 5.25 20.15 -7.51
N SER A 4 4.38 19.26 -7.92
CA SER A 4 3.10 18.97 -7.25
C SER A 4 2.73 17.52 -7.49
N THR A 5 2.30 16.82 -6.45
CA THR A 5 1.82 15.45 -6.53
C THR A 5 0.40 15.38 -6.02
N ASP A 6 -0.49 14.75 -6.77
CA ASP A 6 -1.83 14.44 -6.30
C ASP A 6 -1.80 13.39 -5.18
N ARG A 7 -2.85 13.35 -4.36
CA ARG A 7 -2.92 12.44 -3.21
C ARG A 7 -2.94 10.98 -3.60
N LEU A 8 -3.52 10.63 -4.75
CA LEU A 8 -3.52 9.25 -5.24
C LEU A 8 -2.09 8.77 -5.48
N SER A 9 -1.29 9.56 -6.21
CA SER A 9 0.11 9.23 -6.49
C SER A 9 0.96 9.04 -5.23
N VAL A 10 0.67 9.76 -4.15
CA VAL A 10 1.37 9.63 -2.86
C VAL A 10 0.89 8.40 -2.08
N THR A 11 -0.39 8.06 -2.19
CA THR A 11 -1.01 6.94 -1.45
C THR A 11 -0.63 5.59 -2.07
N VAL A 12 -0.38 5.53 -3.38
CA VAL A 12 0.10 4.31 -4.04
C VAL A 12 1.53 4.04 -3.61
N ALA A 13 1.69 3.05 -2.72
CA ALA A 13 2.98 2.70 -2.09
C ALA A 13 4.12 2.45 -3.09
N GLU A 14 3.78 1.98 -4.30
CA GLU A 14 4.71 1.65 -5.37
C GLU A 14 5.27 2.88 -6.10
N ASN A 15 4.63 4.04 -5.97
CA ASN A 15 5.07 5.30 -6.57
C ASN A 15 6.06 6.07 -5.68
N LYS A 16 6.20 5.68 -4.42
CA LYS A 16 7.15 6.36 -3.53
C LYS A 16 8.58 6.21 -4.04
N GLN A 17 9.36 7.26 -3.84
CA GLN A 17 10.80 7.20 -4.07
C GLN A 17 11.43 6.30 -2.99
N PRO A 18 12.15 5.22 -3.37
CA PRO A 18 12.67 4.28 -2.40
C PRO A 18 13.87 4.85 -1.65
N TYR A 19 14.01 4.44 -0.39
CA TYR A 19 15.27 4.58 0.34
C TYR A 19 16.24 3.45 -0.03
N PHE A 20 17.54 3.70 0.08
CA PHE A 20 18.56 2.66 -0.16
C PHE A 20 18.29 1.40 0.65
N VAL A 21 17.94 1.54 1.91
CA VAL A 21 17.65 0.39 2.79
C VAL A 21 16.48 -0.47 2.30
N GLU A 22 15.56 0.12 1.54
CA GLU A 22 14.39 -0.60 0.99
C GLU A 22 14.74 -1.33 -0.30
N TRP A 23 15.23 -0.60 -1.32
CA TRP A 23 15.42 -1.21 -2.63
C TRP A 23 16.67 -2.10 -2.73
N ALA A 24 17.68 -1.89 -1.89
CA ALA A 24 18.83 -2.79 -1.86
C ALA A 24 18.47 -4.20 -1.38
N ASP A 25 17.36 -4.39 -0.65
CA ASP A 25 16.84 -5.71 -0.29
C ASP A 25 16.23 -6.46 -1.48
N SER A 26 15.87 -5.77 -2.56
CA SER A 26 15.39 -6.38 -3.81
C SER A 26 16.49 -7.16 -4.56
N PHE A 27 17.76 -6.99 -4.19
CA PHE A 27 18.91 -7.66 -4.82
C PHE A 27 19.43 -8.86 -4.01
N GLY A 28 18.55 -9.55 -3.32
CA GLY A 28 18.85 -10.81 -2.65
C GLY A 28 19.16 -10.69 -1.16
N PRO A 29 19.33 -11.84 -0.50
CA PRO A 29 19.50 -11.92 0.94
C PRO A 29 20.84 -11.32 1.37
N LYS A 30 20.87 -10.92 2.64
CA LYS A 30 22.13 -10.55 3.32
C LYS A 30 22.88 -11.81 3.71
N ILE A 31 24.16 -11.87 3.35
CA ILE A 31 25.06 -12.93 3.80
C ILE A 31 26.03 -12.31 4.81
N ALA A 32 26.03 -12.78 6.04
CA ALA A 32 26.77 -12.19 7.15
C ALA A 32 26.53 -10.66 7.29
N GLY A 33 25.30 -10.21 7.09
CA GLY A 33 24.90 -8.80 7.16
C GLY A 33 25.20 -7.97 5.90
N VAL A 34 25.90 -8.53 4.88
CA VAL A 34 26.31 -7.84 3.66
C VAL A 34 25.39 -8.21 2.50
N LYS A 35 24.96 -7.19 1.71
CA LYS A 35 24.17 -7.35 0.48
C LYS A 35 25.11 -7.64 -0.70
N ILE A 36 25.56 -8.88 -0.83
CA ILE A 36 26.65 -9.24 -1.75
C ILE A 36 26.30 -8.95 -3.19
N ILE A 37 25.09 -9.27 -3.65
CA ILE A 37 24.70 -9.02 -5.06
C ILE A 37 24.67 -7.52 -5.36
N PHE A 38 24.15 -6.71 -4.40
CA PHE A 38 24.18 -5.25 -4.55
C PHE A 38 25.61 -4.74 -4.73
N TRP A 39 26.52 -5.13 -3.84
CA TRP A 39 27.91 -4.70 -3.94
C TRP A 39 28.61 -5.25 -5.18
N SER A 40 28.24 -6.47 -5.62
CA SER A 40 28.79 -7.04 -6.85
C SER A 40 28.44 -6.21 -8.07
N PHE A 41 27.19 -5.80 -8.26
CA PHE A 41 26.88 -4.93 -9.41
C PHE A 41 27.43 -3.51 -9.24
N PHE A 42 27.48 -2.98 -8.01
CA PHE A 42 28.08 -1.66 -7.76
C PHE A 42 29.54 -1.61 -8.17
N PHE A 43 30.34 -2.56 -7.71
CA PHE A 43 31.75 -2.66 -8.10
C PHE A 43 31.91 -3.14 -9.55
N GLY A 44 31.00 -3.96 -10.06
CA GLY A 44 30.95 -4.35 -11.47
C GLY A 44 30.75 -3.17 -12.40
N ALA A 45 29.88 -2.22 -12.04
CA ALA A 45 29.71 -0.98 -12.81
C ALA A 45 30.97 -0.13 -12.84
N ILE A 46 31.65 0.02 -11.70
CA ILE A 46 32.94 0.75 -11.61
C ILE A 46 34.03 0.06 -12.44
N GLY A 47 34.14 -1.27 -12.34
CA GLY A 47 35.08 -2.07 -13.10
C GLY A 47 34.85 -2.00 -14.60
N LEU A 48 33.60 -2.11 -15.03
CA LEU A 48 33.22 -2.01 -16.45
C LEU A 48 33.50 -0.61 -17.00
N PHE A 49 33.19 0.45 -16.23
CA PHE A 49 33.51 1.82 -16.61
C PHE A 49 35.03 2.00 -16.75
N TYR A 50 35.79 1.55 -15.75
CA TYR A 50 37.26 1.60 -15.81
C TYR A 50 37.82 0.87 -17.04
N ARG A 51 37.28 -0.28 -17.40
CA ARG A 51 37.65 -1.03 -18.60
C ARG A 51 37.24 -0.32 -19.89
N ALA A 52 36.05 0.23 -19.96
CA ALA A 52 35.53 0.91 -21.15
C ALA A 52 36.43 2.05 -21.61
N ILE A 53 37.02 2.80 -20.66
CA ILE A 53 37.93 3.92 -20.94
C ILE A 53 39.43 3.53 -20.94
N LYS A 54 39.75 2.26 -21.28
CA LYS A 54 41.12 1.76 -21.29
C LYS A 54 42.05 2.50 -22.29
N SER A 55 41.48 3.18 -23.27
CA SER A 55 42.22 4.00 -24.26
C SER A 55 42.74 5.31 -23.70
N LEU A 56 42.27 5.76 -22.55
CA LEU A 56 42.75 6.97 -21.88
C LEU A 56 44.04 6.70 -21.07
N ASN A 57 44.80 7.77 -20.78
CA ASN A 57 45.96 7.70 -19.92
C ASN A 57 45.61 7.21 -18.51
N SER A 58 46.55 6.60 -17.81
CA SER A 58 46.34 6.03 -16.48
C SER A 58 45.74 7.04 -15.47
N ARG A 59 46.22 8.29 -15.49
CA ARG A 59 45.71 9.36 -14.63
C ARG A 59 44.28 9.79 -14.98
N GLU A 60 44.00 9.99 -16.26
CA GLU A 60 42.68 10.35 -16.80
C GLU A 60 41.65 9.25 -16.49
N ARG A 61 42.04 8.01 -16.72
CA ARG A 61 41.25 6.82 -16.43
C ARG A 61 40.91 6.73 -14.96
N MET A 62 41.91 6.95 -14.07
CA MET A 62 41.70 6.93 -12.63
C MET A 62 40.74 8.05 -12.17
N LEU A 63 40.98 9.31 -12.61
CA LEU A 63 40.16 10.45 -12.22
C LEU A 63 38.73 10.34 -12.74
N SER A 64 38.54 9.91 -13.99
CA SER A 64 37.19 9.65 -14.55
C SER A 64 36.45 8.54 -13.79
N THR A 65 37.17 7.48 -13.37
CA THR A 65 36.57 6.40 -12.57
C THR A 65 36.22 6.85 -11.18
N LEU A 66 37.02 7.70 -10.53
CA LEU A 66 36.68 8.31 -9.24
C LEU A 66 35.45 9.22 -9.36
N ALA A 67 35.35 10.01 -10.42
CA ALA A 67 34.17 10.84 -10.69
C ALA A 67 32.92 9.98 -10.92
N PHE A 68 33.04 8.86 -11.65
CA PHE A 68 31.94 7.91 -11.84
C PHE A 68 31.54 7.22 -10.53
N THR A 69 32.51 6.85 -9.70
CA THR A 69 32.23 6.27 -8.36
C THR A 69 31.49 7.27 -7.47
N LEU A 70 31.90 8.54 -7.47
CA LEU A 70 31.21 9.59 -6.74
C LEU A 70 29.78 9.78 -7.26
N PHE A 71 29.60 9.75 -8.58
CA PHE A 71 28.27 9.80 -9.20
C PHE A 71 27.38 8.67 -8.72
N LEU A 72 27.82 7.41 -8.80
CA LEU A 72 27.04 6.26 -8.31
C LEU A 72 26.71 6.39 -6.83
N THR A 73 27.70 6.76 -6.01
CA THR A 73 27.54 6.93 -4.58
C THR A 73 26.52 8.02 -4.27
N SER A 74 26.56 9.15 -4.97
CA SER A 74 25.65 10.26 -4.76
C SER A 74 24.22 9.93 -5.16
N ILE A 75 24.01 9.27 -6.31
CA ILE A 75 22.68 8.86 -6.76
C ILE A 75 22.04 7.86 -5.77
N ILE A 76 22.82 6.87 -5.33
CA ILE A 76 22.31 5.77 -4.50
C ILE A 76 22.11 6.21 -3.06
N PHE A 77 23.12 6.82 -2.44
CA PHE A 77 23.14 7.04 -0.99
C PHE A 77 22.62 8.41 -0.53
N SER A 78 22.34 9.35 -1.45
CA SER A 78 21.70 10.63 -1.10
C SER A 78 20.31 10.48 -0.49
N ARG A 79 19.70 9.29 -0.58
CA ARG A 79 18.45 8.91 0.07
C ARG A 79 18.63 7.56 0.76
N TYR A 80 19.33 7.58 1.88
CA TYR A 80 19.72 6.36 2.59
C TYR A 80 18.56 5.77 3.40
N SER A 81 18.00 6.55 4.32
CA SER A 81 16.81 6.19 5.11
C SER A 81 16.11 7.47 5.62
N GLY A 82 14.83 7.36 6.01
CA GLY A 82 14.06 8.53 6.50
C GLY A 82 14.68 9.25 7.69
N ASN A 83 15.33 8.51 8.59
CA ASN A 83 15.93 9.02 9.83
C ASN A 83 17.43 9.34 9.70
N SER A 84 18.03 9.17 8.50
CA SER A 84 19.46 9.45 8.31
C SER A 84 19.71 10.90 7.89
N THR A 85 20.98 11.35 8.05
CA THR A 85 21.44 12.63 7.51
C THR A 85 21.18 12.76 6.01
N PHE A 86 21.23 11.64 5.29
CA PHE A 86 20.87 11.56 3.87
C PHE A 86 19.45 11.00 3.71
N ASN A 87 18.45 11.81 4.08
CA ASN A 87 17.03 11.42 4.00
C ASN A 87 16.38 11.68 2.62
N GLY A 88 17.13 12.26 1.69
CA GLY A 88 16.68 12.52 0.32
C GLY A 88 15.84 13.78 0.12
N THR A 89 15.54 14.55 1.19
CA THR A 89 14.71 15.76 1.13
C THR A 89 15.40 16.99 1.71
N ASN A 90 16.35 16.83 2.62
CA ASN A 90 17.09 17.94 3.19
C ASN A 90 18.14 18.51 2.23
N GLY A 91 18.61 19.74 2.49
CA GLY A 91 19.57 20.45 1.65
C GLY A 91 20.89 19.70 1.42
N LEU A 92 21.38 18.98 2.45
CA LEU A 92 22.60 18.18 2.33
C LEU A 92 22.43 16.98 1.38
N SER A 93 21.31 16.30 1.47
CA SER A 93 20.96 15.20 0.56
C SER A 93 20.86 15.67 -0.89
N LEU A 94 20.20 16.81 -1.12
CA LEU A 94 20.05 17.40 -2.45
C LEU A 94 21.38 17.87 -3.02
N LEU A 95 22.20 18.51 -2.19
CA LEU A 95 23.56 18.93 -2.58
C LEU A 95 24.42 17.69 -2.98
N PHE A 96 24.41 16.65 -2.15
CA PHE A 96 25.15 15.42 -2.42
C PHE A 96 24.65 14.73 -3.70
N TYR A 97 23.32 14.68 -3.90
CA TYR A 97 22.71 14.14 -5.11
C TYR A 97 23.17 14.88 -6.38
N ALA A 98 23.24 16.22 -6.33
CA ALA A 98 23.63 17.04 -7.46
C ALA A 98 25.15 17.01 -7.73
N LEU A 99 25.97 16.89 -6.69
CA LEU A 99 27.42 16.92 -6.78
C LEU A 99 27.99 15.82 -7.70
N GLY A 100 27.50 14.59 -7.58
CA GLY A 100 27.99 13.46 -8.35
C GLY A 100 27.85 13.64 -9.86
N PRO A 101 26.65 13.91 -10.40
CA PRO A 101 26.45 14.20 -11.82
C PRO A 101 27.28 15.39 -12.31
N ILE A 102 27.36 16.48 -11.54
CA ILE A 102 28.13 17.68 -11.91
C ILE A 102 29.60 17.33 -12.06
N VAL A 103 30.19 16.63 -11.07
CA VAL A 103 31.61 16.26 -11.10
C VAL A 103 31.90 15.29 -12.25
N LEU A 104 31.03 14.31 -12.48
CA LEU A 104 31.19 13.37 -13.59
C LEU A 104 31.16 14.10 -14.95
N LEU A 105 30.13 14.91 -15.20
CA LEU A 105 29.99 15.65 -16.46
C LEU A 105 31.13 16.65 -16.67
N ALA A 106 31.56 17.36 -15.63
CA ALA A 106 32.68 18.27 -15.69
C ALA A 106 33.99 17.54 -16.03
N THR A 107 34.24 16.39 -15.41
CA THR A 107 35.45 15.57 -15.66
C THR A 107 35.45 15.02 -17.08
N LEU A 108 34.35 14.43 -17.54
CA LEU A 108 34.25 13.89 -18.90
C LEU A 108 34.30 15.00 -19.95
N GLY A 109 33.61 16.12 -19.71
CA GLY A 109 33.67 17.30 -20.60
C GLY A 109 35.04 17.92 -20.68
N TYR A 110 35.77 17.99 -19.56
CA TYR A 110 37.15 18.50 -19.53
C TYR A 110 38.08 17.61 -20.38
N TYR A 111 38.08 16.29 -20.21
CA TYR A 111 38.91 15.39 -20.97
C TYR A 111 38.50 15.30 -22.46
N TYR A 112 37.20 15.33 -22.77
CA TYR A 112 36.73 15.44 -24.13
C TYR A 112 37.28 16.68 -24.82
N ARG A 113 37.19 17.86 -24.18
CA ARG A 113 37.72 19.11 -24.73
C ARG A 113 39.24 19.08 -24.89
N LEU A 114 39.97 18.45 -23.94
CA LEU A 114 41.40 18.33 -23.98
C LEU A 114 41.85 17.52 -25.22
N HIS A 115 41.28 16.33 -25.41
CA HIS A 115 41.59 15.44 -26.55
C HIS A 115 41.13 16.03 -27.89
N TYR A 116 40.01 16.77 -27.90
CA TYR A 116 39.56 17.47 -29.09
C TYR A 116 40.55 18.56 -29.53
N LYS A 117 41.07 19.34 -28.59
CA LYS A 117 42.04 20.40 -28.88
C LYS A 117 43.42 19.89 -29.22
N SER A 118 43.85 18.78 -28.62
CA SER A 118 45.16 18.17 -28.88
C SER A 118 45.23 17.32 -30.14
N GLY A 119 44.10 17.11 -30.83
CA GLY A 119 44.03 16.25 -32.02
C GLY A 119 44.07 14.75 -31.72
N GLU A 120 44.01 14.35 -30.44
CA GLU A 120 44.04 12.95 -29.98
C GLU A 120 42.66 12.28 -29.96
N GLN A 121 41.75 12.66 -30.84
CA GLN A 121 40.37 12.16 -30.89
C GLN A 121 40.29 10.65 -31.11
N GLU A 122 41.28 10.03 -31.71
CA GLU A 122 41.34 8.59 -31.88
C GLU A 122 41.26 7.81 -30.57
N ARG A 123 41.73 8.37 -29.46
CA ARG A 123 41.62 7.74 -28.15
C ARG A 123 40.16 7.63 -27.69
N LEU A 124 39.31 8.60 -28.04
CA LEU A 124 37.88 8.60 -27.71
C LEU A 124 37.10 7.63 -28.60
N LYS A 125 37.52 7.44 -29.88
CA LYS A 125 36.88 6.50 -30.80
C LYS A 125 37.12 5.03 -30.41
N ASN A 126 38.22 4.75 -29.70
CA ASN A 126 38.59 3.41 -29.26
C ASN A 126 37.92 2.98 -27.93
N ILE A 127 36.92 3.70 -27.47
CA ILE A 127 36.10 3.29 -26.32
C ILE A 127 35.18 2.13 -26.75
N GLU A 128 35.14 1.08 -25.95
CA GLU A 128 34.40 -0.16 -26.26
C GLU A 128 32.88 0.06 -26.24
N PHE A 129 32.23 -0.03 -27.39
CA PHE A 129 30.82 0.25 -27.56
C PHE A 129 29.92 -0.65 -26.70
N SER A 130 30.21 -1.94 -26.59
CA SER A 130 29.43 -2.89 -25.77
C SER A 130 29.42 -2.50 -24.30
N SER A 131 30.57 -2.04 -23.77
CA SER A 131 30.68 -1.56 -22.40
C SER A 131 29.86 -0.26 -22.19
N ILE A 132 29.90 0.66 -23.16
CA ILE A 132 29.08 1.89 -23.10
C ILE A 132 27.58 1.55 -23.10
N PHE A 133 27.16 0.64 -23.97
CA PHE A 133 25.76 0.25 -24.09
C PHE A 133 25.22 -0.31 -22.76
N VAL A 134 25.97 -1.24 -22.12
CA VAL A 134 25.59 -1.80 -20.82
C VAL A 134 25.56 -0.72 -19.73
N LEU A 135 26.55 0.19 -19.72
CA LEU A 135 26.58 1.30 -18.76
C LEU A 135 25.42 2.27 -18.97
N CYS A 136 25.09 2.65 -20.19
CA CYS A 136 23.93 3.52 -20.48
C CYS A 136 22.63 2.86 -20.04
N PHE A 137 22.42 1.57 -20.34
CA PHE A 137 21.26 0.82 -19.89
C PHE A 137 21.19 0.80 -18.35
N PHE A 138 22.31 0.53 -17.69
CA PHE A 138 22.39 0.56 -16.23
C PHE A 138 22.07 1.95 -15.65
N LEU A 139 22.63 3.01 -16.21
CA LEU A 139 22.42 4.37 -15.71
C LEU A 139 20.96 4.84 -15.86
N ILE A 140 20.36 4.56 -17.01
CA ILE A 140 18.93 4.87 -17.24
C ILE A 140 18.07 4.10 -16.21
N SER A 141 18.34 2.81 -16.04
CA SER A 141 17.62 1.96 -15.08
C SER A 141 17.83 2.40 -13.62
N LEU A 142 19.05 2.83 -13.27
CA LEU A 142 19.39 3.34 -11.93
C LEU A 142 18.65 4.65 -11.62
N ILE A 143 18.62 5.59 -12.58
CA ILE A 143 17.90 6.86 -12.43
C ILE A 143 16.39 6.59 -12.30
N SER A 144 15.85 5.67 -13.11
CA SER A 144 14.45 5.26 -13.03
C SER A 144 14.13 4.65 -11.67
N ALA A 145 14.96 3.71 -11.18
CA ALA A 145 14.79 3.09 -9.87
C ALA A 145 14.82 4.11 -8.71
N ARG A 146 15.55 5.22 -8.88
CA ARG A 146 15.58 6.33 -7.92
C ARG A 146 14.28 7.14 -7.93
N GLY A 147 13.56 7.14 -9.05
CA GLY A 147 12.28 7.85 -9.23
C GLY A 147 11.09 7.16 -8.53
N GLY A 148 11.05 5.83 -8.51
CA GLY A 148 9.96 5.08 -7.90
C GLY A 148 10.35 3.64 -7.59
N ILE A 149 9.82 3.08 -6.48
CA ILE A 149 10.19 1.72 -6.04
C ILE A 149 9.79 0.66 -7.07
N ARG A 150 8.67 0.84 -7.77
CA ARG A 150 8.21 -0.04 -8.87
C ARG A 150 9.26 -0.16 -9.98
N LEU A 151 10.00 0.92 -10.24
CA LEU A 151 11.00 0.96 -11.31
C LEU A 151 12.32 0.25 -10.95
N VAL A 152 12.49 -0.20 -9.70
CA VAL A 152 13.64 -1.04 -9.29
C VAL A 152 13.70 -2.32 -10.11
N MET A 153 12.56 -2.88 -10.54
CA MET A 153 12.56 -4.08 -11.38
C MET A 153 13.28 -3.87 -12.73
N MET A 154 13.28 -2.65 -13.27
CA MET A 154 14.02 -2.33 -14.51
C MET A 154 15.54 -2.32 -14.32
N LEU A 155 15.99 -2.12 -13.08
CA LEU A 155 17.43 -2.16 -12.76
C LEU A 155 17.96 -3.60 -12.66
N VAL A 156 17.09 -4.59 -12.36
CA VAL A 156 17.51 -5.98 -12.12
C VAL A 156 18.27 -6.60 -13.28
N PRO A 157 17.85 -6.53 -14.56
CA PRO A 157 18.61 -7.09 -15.67
C PRO A 157 20.01 -6.46 -15.81
N ALA A 158 20.11 -5.14 -15.73
CA ALA A 158 21.38 -4.43 -15.83
C ALA A 158 22.30 -4.76 -14.64
N ALA A 159 21.76 -4.80 -13.43
CA ALA A 159 22.50 -5.18 -12.21
C ALA A 159 23.02 -6.63 -12.29
N SER A 160 22.23 -7.54 -12.83
CA SER A 160 22.62 -8.95 -13.02
C SER A 160 23.80 -9.08 -13.98
N ILE A 161 23.78 -8.35 -15.09
CA ILE A 161 24.91 -8.33 -16.05
C ILE A 161 26.18 -7.80 -15.38
N LEU A 162 26.07 -6.71 -14.61
CA LEU A 162 27.23 -6.11 -13.95
C LEU A 162 27.80 -6.98 -12.83
N ALA A 163 26.94 -7.67 -12.07
CA ALA A 163 27.35 -8.62 -11.04
C ALA A 163 28.05 -9.84 -11.64
N ALA A 164 27.51 -10.37 -12.74
CA ALA A 164 28.15 -11.44 -13.52
C ALA A 164 29.50 -10.99 -14.11
N TYR A 165 29.55 -9.78 -14.69
CA TYR A 165 30.79 -9.20 -15.19
C TYR A 165 31.87 -9.15 -14.11
N LEU A 166 31.57 -8.64 -12.92
CA LEU A 166 32.53 -8.61 -11.81
C LEU A 166 33.07 -10.01 -11.48
N SER A 167 32.17 -11.00 -11.43
CA SER A 167 32.53 -12.39 -11.11
C SER A 167 33.48 -12.98 -12.14
N VAL A 168 33.20 -12.76 -13.43
CA VAL A 168 34.04 -13.22 -14.53
C VAL A 168 35.39 -12.50 -14.53
N GLU A 169 35.41 -11.19 -14.28
CA GLU A 169 36.67 -10.42 -14.25
C GLU A 169 37.58 -10.89 -13.09
N ILE A 170 37.02 -11.11 -11.89
CA ILE A 170 37.77 -11.63 -10.75
C ILE A 170 38.29 -13.06 -11.04
N ALA A 171 37.47 -13.92 -11.64
CA ALA A 171 37.88 -15.25 -12.04
C ALA A 171 39.02 -15.22 -13.09
N SER A 172 38.91 -14.33 -14.07
CA SER A 172 39.96 -14.10 -15.08
C SER A 172 41.27 -13.63 -14.45
N LEU A 173 41.20 -12.70 -13.49
CA LEU A 173 42.37 -12.28 -12.73
C LEU A 173 43.00 -13.44 -11.93
N ALA A 174 42.18 -14.31 -11.35
CA ALA A 174 42.65 -15.49 -10.63
C ALA A 174 43.41 -16.48 -11.52
N LEU A 175 42.96 -16.65 -12.77
CA LEU A 175 43.56 -17.59 -13.72
C LEU A 175 44.81 -17.02 -14.39
N ASN A 176 44.82 -15.72 -14.73
CA ASN A 176 45.87 -15.10 -15.59
C ASN A 176 46.98 -14.37 -14.81
N THR A 177 46.92 -14.32 -13.48
CA THR A 177 47.94 -13.64 -12.68
C THR A 177 49.09 -14.59 -12.34
N GLU A 178 50.32 -14.24 -12.75
CA GLU A 178 51.54 -15.04 -12.49
C GLU A 178 52.05 -14.92 -11.03
N LYS A 179 51.84 -13.76 -10.40
CA LYS A 179 52.30 -13.53 -9.01
C LYS A 179 51.50 -14.35 -8.00
N SER A 180 52.17 -15.29 -7.31
CA SER A 180 51.59 -16.26 -6.37
C SER A 180 50.60 -15.63 -5.39
N THR A 181 50.98 -14.58 -4.65
CA THR A 181 50.14 -13.94 -3.66
C THR A 181 48.86 -13.31 -4.25
N LYS A 182 48.99 -12.57 -5.36
CA LYS A 182 47.83 -11.96 -6.05
C LYS A 182 46.87 -13.02 -6.58
N ARG A 183 47.43 -14.10 -7.15
CA ARG A 183 46.66 -15.24 -7.67
C ARG A 183 45.86 -15.91 -6.55
N THR A 184 46.50 -16.17 -5.41
CA THR A 184 45.83 -16.80 -4.26
C THR A 184 44.68 -15.92 -3.74
N ILE A 185 44.87 -14.61 -3.58
CA ILE A 185 43.84 -13.70 -3.16
C ILE A 185 42.66 -13.69 -4.15
N SER A 186 42.96 -13.61 -5.47
CA SER A 186 41.91 -13.60 -6.50
C SER A 186 41.10 -14.91 -6.52
N ILE A 187 41.76 -16.07 -6.31
CA ILE A 187 41.08 -17.38 -6.20
C ILE A 187 40.15 -17.41 -4.99
N ILE A 188 40.62 -16.93 -3.83
CA ILE A 188 39.77 -16.85 -2.61
C ILE A 188 38.57 -15.93 -2.86
N CYS A 189 38.78 -14.74 -3.40
CA CYS A 189 37.71 -13.81 -3.73
C CYS A 189 36.71 -14.40 -4.74
N ALA A 190 37.18 -15.06 -5.78
CA ALA A 190 36.31 -15.74 -6.75
C ALA A 190 35.50 -16.85 -6.09
N GLY A 191 36.12 -17.66 -5.25
CA GLY A 191 35.44 -18.72 -4.47
C GLY A 191 34.35 -18.16 -3.56
N ILE A 192 34.64 -17.09 -2.82
CA ILE A 192 33.65 -16.42 -1.95
C ILE A 192 32.46 -15.91 -2.78
N ILE A 193 32.71 -15.24 -3.91
CA ILE A 193 31.66 -14.71 -4.78
C ILE A 193 30.81 -15.84 -5.35
N ILE A 194 31.41 -16.92 -5.85
CA ILE A 194 30.68 -18.08 -6.41
C ILE A 194 29.79 -18.70 -5.32
N VAL A 195 30.33 -18.96 -4.12
CA VAL A 195 29.55 -19.51 -2.99
C VAL A 195 28.41 -18.57 -2.62
N ALA A 196 28.67 -17.27 -2.57
CA ALA A 196 27.67 -16.26 -2.28
C ALA A 196 26.55 -16.23 -3.33
N PHE A 197 26.87 -16.36 -4.62
CA PHE A 197 25.86 -16.43 -5.70
C PHE A 197 25.01 -17.71 -5.61
N ILE A 198 25.64 -18.88 -5.35
CA ILE A 198 24.92 -20.15 -5.18
C ILE A 198 23.98 -20.06 -3.98
N PHE A 199 24.46 -19.56 -2.85
CA PHE A 199 23.64 -19.38 -1.66
C PHE A 199 22.50 -18.38 -1.90
N SER A 200 22.77 -17.25 -2.55
CA SER A 200 21.74 -16.26 -2.92
C SER A 200 20.70 -16.87 -3.85
N GLY A 201 21.11 -17.63 -4.86
CA GLY A 201 20.21 -18.32 -5.78
C GLY A 201 19.29 -19.31 -5.05
N TYR A 202 19.85 -20.08 -4.12
CA TYR A 202 19.06 -20.99 -3.25
C TYR A 202 18.04 -20.23 -2.39
N GLN A 203 18.45 -19.11 -1.78
CA GLN A 203 17.54 -18.29 -0.97
C GLN A 203 16.45 -17.63 -1.82
N PHE A 204 16.79 -17.13 -3.02
CA PHE A 204 15.80 -16.65 -3.97
C PHE A 204 14.80 -17.72 -4.34
N TYR A 205 15.25 -18.92 -4.65
CA TYR A 205 14.36 -20.05 -4.93
C TYR A 205 13.40 -20.32 -3.76
N LYS A 206 13.92 -20.42 -2.54
CA LYS A 206 13.08 -20.64 -1.34
C LYS A 206 12.07 -19.52 -1.12
N THR A 207 12.51 -18.27 -1.23
CA THR A 207 11.62 -17.11 -1.06
C THR A 207 10.57 -17.07 -2.16
N SER A 208 10.95 -17.34 -3.42
CA SER A 208 10.00 -17.38 -4.55
C SER A 208 8.95 -18.47 -4.38
N VAL A 209 9.35 -19.66 -3.92
CA VAL A 209 8.41 -20.76 -3.63
C VAL A 209 7.46 -20.37 -2.49
N ALA A 210 7.99 -19.80 -1.40
CA ALA A 210 7.16 -19.35 -0.28
C ALA A 210 6.19 -18.23 -0.69
N THR A 211 6.68 -17.26 -1.47
CA THR A 211 5.84 -16.18 -2.02
C THR A 211 4.76 -16.74 -2.94
N ALA A 212 5.13 -17.63 -3.87
CA ALA A 212 4.16 -18.25 -4.78
C ALA A 212 3.09 -19.05 -4.02
N ALA A 213 3.48 -19.78 -2.96
CA ALA A 213 2.54 -20.48 -2.09
C ALA A 213 1.58 -19.51 -1.37
N GLY A 214 2.04 -18.32 -0.99
CA GLY A 214 1.21 -17.27 -0.39
C GLY A 214 0.20 -16.63 -1.36
N TYR A 215 0.39 -16.80 -2.68
CA TYR A 215 -0.58 -16.36 -3.70
C TYR A 215 -1.59 -17.45 -4.09
N ILE A 216 -1.65 -18.55 -3.34
CA ILE A 216 -2.63 -19.61 -3.57
C ILE A 216 -3.59 -19.64 -2.38
N PRO A 217 -4.92 -19.46 -2.61
CA PRO A 217 -5.55 -19.14 -3.88
C PRO A 217 -5.18 -17.76 -4.42
N SER A 218 -5.30 -17.60 -5.75
CA SER A 218 -5.10 -16.31 -6.42
C SER A 218 -5.92 -15.19 -5.75
N PRO A 219 -5.48 -13.92 -5.76
CA PRO A 219 -6.33 -12.77 -5.39
C PRO A 219 -7.65 -12.75 -6.18
N TYR A 220 -7.64 -13.18 -7.44
CA TYR A 220 -8.85 -13.49 -8.20
C TYR A 220 -9.33 -14.91 -7.84
N ASN A 221 -9.88 -15.04 -6.64
CA ASN A 221 -10.35 -16.28 -6.04
C ASN A 221 -11.72 -16.72 -6.61
N GLN A 222 -12.27 -17.84 -6.12
CA GLN A 222 -13.58 -18.34 -6.57
C GLN A 222 -14.73 -17.35 -6.32
N GLN A 223 -14.66 -16.56 -5.25
CA GLN A 223 -15.65 -15.52 -4.95
C GLN A 223 -15.70 -14.50 -6.10
N TRP A 224 -14.55 -13.97 -6.50
CA TRP A 224 -14.46 -13.06 -7.64
C TRP A 224 -14.84 -13.70 -8.97
N GLN A 225 -14.48 -14.97 -9.19
CA GLN A 225 -14.88 -15.71 -10.40
C GLN A 225 -16.40 -15.80 -10.53
N LYS A 226 -17.10 -16.13 -9.44
CA LYS A 226 -18.56 -16.22 -9.42
C LYS A 226 -19.23 -14.85 -9.54
N ALA A 227 -18.73 -13.85 -8.81
CA ALA A 227 -19.23 -12.48 -8.91
C ALA A 227 -19.11 -11.94 -10.35
N MET A 228 -17.97 -12.14 -11.01
CA MET A 228 -17.78 -11.68 -12.39
C MET A 228 -18.56 -12.51 -13.42
N ALA A 229 -18.79 -13.80 -13.18
CA ALA A 229 -19.72 -14.58 -13.98
C ALA A 229 -21.16 -14.02 -13.88
N TRP A 230 -21.62 -13.74 -12.65
CA TRP A 230 -22.92 -13.10 -12.43
C TRP A 230 -23.00 -11.72 -13.13
N VAL A 231 -21.97 -10.87 -13.01
CA VAL A 231 -21.90 -9.57 -13.69
C VAL A 231 -22.11 -9.75 -15.19
N ARG A 232 -21.38 -10.67 -15.83
CA ARG A 232 -21.47 -10.90 -17.27
C ARG A 232 -22.82 -11.44 -17.71
N GLU A 233 -23.43 -12.32 -16.92
CA GLU A 233 -24.64 -13.05 -17.29
C GLU A 233 -25.93 -12.31 -16.91
N SER A 234 -25.91 -11.53 -15.82
CA SER A 234 -27.12 -10.96 -15.21
C SER A 234 -27.24 -9.43 -15.35
N THR A 235 -26.19 -8.73 -15.82
CA THR A 235 -26.28 -7.28 -16.03
C THR A 235 -26.34 -6.90 -17.52
N PRO A 236 -26.93 -5.77 -17.89
CA PRO A 236 -26.95 -5.31 -19.29
C PRO A 236 -25.55 -5.11 -19.87
N PRO A 237 -25.32 -5.37 -21.17
CA PRO A 237 -24.00 -5.20 -21.80
C PRO A 237 -23.44 -3.76 -21.69
N ASN A 238 -24.30 -2.77 -21.58
CA ASN A 238 -23.95 -1.35 -21.43
C ASN A 238 -23.91 -0.90 -19.96
N ALA A 239 -23.94 -1.83 -19.00
CA ALA A 239 -23.82 -1.49 -17.59
C ALA A 239 -22.45 -0.86 -17.27
N VAL A 240 -22.47 0.15 -16.41
CA VAL A 240 -21.27 0.85 -15.92
C VAL A 240 -21.18 0.67 -14.42
N PHE A 241 -20.02 0.20 -13.97
CA PHE A 241 -19.76 -0.10 -12.56
C PHE A 241 -18.98 1.02 -11.87
N GLY A 242 -19.49 1.49 -10.74
CA GLY A 242 -18.77 2.30 -9.75
C GLY A 242 -18.18 1.42 -8.68
N HIS A 243 -16.91 1.58 -8.38
CA HIS A 243 -16.19 0.87 -7.32
C HIS A 243 -14.84 1.55 -7.09
N TRP A 244 -14.06 1.12 -6.09
CA TRP A 244 -12.67 1.56 -5.95
C TRP A 244 -11.80 1.02 -7.10
N TRP A 245 -10.82 1.77 -7.56
CA TRP A 245 -10.04 1.52 -8.78
C TRP A 245 -9.37 0.12 -8.88
N ASP A 246 -9.10 -0.52 -7.76
CA ASP A 246 -8.40 -1.81 -7.70
C ASP A 246 -9.09 -2.93 -8.52
N TYR A 247 -10.42 -2.87 -8.64
CA TYR A 247 -11.22 -3.94 -9.28
C TYR A 247 -11.53 -3.69 -10.75
N GLY A 248 -11.21 -2.50 -11.26
CA GLY A 248 -11.63 -2.09 -12.59
C GLY A 248 -11.25 -3.07 -13.69
N TYR A 249 -10.01 -3.54 -13.71
CA TYR A 249 -9.58 -4.50 -14.72
C TYR A 249 -10.31 -5.85 -14.64
N TRP A 250 -10.74 -6.30 -13.46
CA TRP A 250 -11.51 -7.53 -13.34
C TRP A 250 -12.93 -7.35 -13.86
N VAL A 251 -13.58 -6.24 -13.53
CA VAL A 251 -14.91 -5.91 -14.06
C VAL A 251 -14.85 -5.73 -15.58
N GLN A 252 -13.84 -5.04 -16.12
CA GLN A 252 -13.68 -4.82 -17.55
C GLN A 252 -13.38 -6.11 -18.33
N THR A 253 -12.43 -6.92 -17.85
CA THR A 253 -11.92 -8.07 -18.63
C THR A 253 -12.68 -9.36 -18.38
N LEU A 254 -13.21 -9.56 -17.18
CA LEU A 254 -13.86 -10.81 -16.78
C LEU A 254 -15.37 -10.63 -16.60
N GLY A 255 -15.80 -9.45 -16.15
CA GLY A 255 -17.21 -9.06 -16.13
C GLY A 255 -17.72 -8.52 -17.47
N GLU A 256 -16.81 -8.12 -18.37
CA GLU A 256 -17.13 -7.54 -19.68
C GLU A 256 -18.04 -6.31 -19.58
N ARG A 257 -17.81 -5.46 -18.56
CA ARG A 257 -18.59 -4.23 -18.31
C ARG A 257 -17.68 -3.02 -18.14
N ALA A 258 -18.23 -1.85 -18.47
CA ALA A 258 -17.53 -0.58 -18.29
C ALA A 258 -17.40 -0.23 -16.80
N THR A 259 -16.38 0.55 -16.48
CA THR A 259 -16.11 1.02 -15.11
C THR A 259 -15.78 2.50 -15.07
N VAL A 260 -16.12 3.17 -13.97
CA VAL A 260 -15.77 4.58 -13.73
C VAL A 260 -14.28 4.71 -13.46
N LEU A 261 -13.72 3.78 -12.68
CA LEU A 261 -12.32 3.75 -12.26
C LEU A 261 -11.67 2.42 -12.62
N ASP A 262 -10.37 2.45 -12.90
CA ASP A 262 -9.55 1.25 -13.09
C ASP A 262 -8.09 1.47 -12.63
N GLY A 263 -7.29 0.39 -12.67
CA GLY A 263 -5.89 0.41 -12.27
C GLY A 263 -4.97 1.28 -13.13
N GLY A 264 -5.42 1.76 -14.30
CA GLY A 264 -4.70 2.70 -15.13
C GLY A 264 -4.69 4.12 -14.57
N ASN A 265 -5.70 4.46 -13.75
CA ASN A 265 -5.85 5.76 -13.10
C ASN A 265 -5.66 6.96 -14.04
N ALA A 266 -6.11 6.82 -15.31
CA ALA A 266 -5.95 7.84 -16.33
C ALA A 266 -6.61 9.18 -15.93
N LYS A 267 -7.66 9.11 -15.14
CA LYS A 267 -8.40 10.22 -14.57
C LYS A 267 -8.24 10.21 -13.04
N SER A 268 -7.06 10.52 -12.54
CA SER A 268 -6.71 10.38 -11.12
C SER A 268 -7.63 11.19 -10.19
N TYR A 269 -8.18 12.32 -10.64
CA TYR A 269 -9.11 13.13 -9.86
C TYR A 269 -10.46 12.41 -9.60
N TRP A 270 -10.90 11.53 -10.48
CA TRP A 270 -12.14 10.76 -10.26
C TRP A 270 -12.02 9.80 -9.06
N ASN A 271 -10.81 9.37 -8.70
CA ASN A 271 -10.59 8.62 -7.46
C ASN A 271 -10.89 9.49 -6.22
N HIS A 272 -10.54 10.77 -6.26
CA HIS A 272 -10.91 11.71 -5.21
C HIS A 272 -12.43 11.83 -5.10
N LEU A 273 -13.13 12.03 -6.21
CA LEU A 273 -14.57 12.17 -6.23
C LEU A 273 -15.29 10.90 -5.77
N MET A 274 -14.85 9.72 -6.21
CA MET A 274 -15.37 8.43 -5.77
C MET A 274 -15.18 8.26 -4.25
N GLY A 275 -13.95 8.52 -3.75
CA GLY A 275 -13.65 8.47 -2.33
C GLY A 275 -14.52 9.43 -1.53
N ARG A 276 -14.66 10.68 -2.00
CA ARG A 276 -15.37 11.74 -1.29
C ARG A 276 -16.88 11.55 -1.24
N TYR A 277 -17.49 11.21 -2.36
CA TYR A 277 -18.96 11.21 -2.49
C TYR A 277 -19.57 9.82 -2.38
N ALA A 278 -19.02 8.83 -3.10
CA ALA A 278 -19.63 7.51 -3.18
C ALA A 278 -19.21 6.55 -2.06
N LEU A 279 -18.02 6.71 -1.47
CA LEU A 279 -17.54 5.81 -0.42
C LEU A 279 -17.61 6.44 0.98
N THR A 280 -17.02 7.62 1.19
CA THR A 280 -16.97 8.25 2.52
C THR A 280 -18.02 9.33 2.73
N GLY A 281 -18.77 9.70 1.69
CA GLY A 281 -19.85 10.67 1.77
C GLY A 281 -20.97 10.22 2.70
N THR A 282 -21.62 11.16 3.37
CA THR A 282 -22.80 10.93 4.19
C THR A 282 -24.10 11.30 3.47
N SER A 283 -23.98 12.04 2.36
CA SER A 283 -25.11 12.50 1.55
C SER A 283 -25.42 11.51 0.42
N ASN A 284 -26.58 10.86 0.48
CA ASN A 284 -27.06 9.99 -0.59
C ASN A 284 -27.23 10.75 -1.91
N LYS A 285 -27.68 12.01 -1.83
CA LYS A 285 -27.88 12.88 -3.01
C LYS A 285 -26.57 13.14 -3.74
N GLU A 286 -25.51 13.54 -3.02
CA GLU A 286 -24.21 13.83 -3.66
C GLU A 286 -23.57 12.56 -4.26
N ALA A 287 -23.71 11.41 -3.58
CA ALA A 287 -23.26 10.12 -4.12
C ALA A 287 -23.98 9.80 -5.45
N LEU A 288 -25.30 9.96 -5.48
CA LEU A 288 -26.09 9.72 -6.70
C LEU A 288 -25.77 10.71 -7.81
N GLU A 289 -25.61 11.99 -7.53
CA GLU A 289 -25.25 13.01 -8.52
C GLU A 289 -23.88 12.71 -9.17
N PHE A 290 -22.90 12.29 -8.35
CA PHE A 290 -21.58 11.86 -8.85
C PHE A 290 -21.72 10.61 -9.74
N LEU A 291 -22.42 9.58 -9.28
CA LEU A 291 -22.59 8.32 -10.02
C LEU A 291 -23.39 8.54 -11.30
N TYR A 292 -24.42 9.42 -11.28
CA TYR A 292 -25.22 9.79 -12.44
C TYR A 292 -24.39 10.50 -13.52
N ALA A 293 -23.51 11.41 -13.12
CA ALA A 293 -22.62 12.10 -14.05
C ALA A 293 -21.71 11.13 -14.84
N HIS A 294 -21.41 9.98 -14.25
CA HIS A 294 -20.62 8.91 -14.85
C HIS A 294 -21.43 7.79 -15.50
N ASN A 295 -22.75 7.97 -15.65
CA ASN A 295 -23.69 6.96 -16.19
C ASN A 295 -23.59 5.60 -15.44
N THR A 296 -23.27 5.63 -14.17
CA THR A 296 -23.08 4.43 -13.35
C THR A 296 -24.42 3.74 -13.13
N THR A 297 -24.49 2.44 -13.40
CA THR A 297 -25.72 1.64 -13.24
C THR A 297 -25.63 0.71 -12.03
N HIS A 298 -24.42 0.31 -11.67
CA HIS A 298 -24.17 -0.62 -10.57
C HIS A 298 -23.04 -0.10 -9.67
N PHE A 299 -23.14 -0.36 -8.38
CA PHE A 299 -22.11 -0.03 -7.40
C PHE A 299 -21.61 -1.31 -6.75
N LEU A 300 -20.28 -1.48 -6.65
CA LEU A 300 -19.65 -2.71 -6.12
C LEU A 300 -18.71 -2.36 -4.97
N ILE A 301 -18.82 -3.11 -3.88
CA ILE A 301 -17.89 -3.06 -2.73
C ILE A 301 -17.42 -4.47 -2.41
N ASP A 302 -16.13 -4.63 -2.13
CA ASP A 302 -15.49 -5.86 -1.68
C ASP A 302 -15.04 -5.75 -0.22
N SER A 303 -14.92 -6.87 0.49
CA SER A 303 -14.48 -6.89 1.91
C SER A 303 -13.09 -6.29 2.13
N THR A 304 -12.21 -6.34 1.13
CA THR A 304 -10.87 -5.74 1.24
C THR A 304 -10.91 -4.21 1.30
N ASP A 305 -12.02 -3.59 0.89
CA ASP A 305 -12.24 -2.15 1.01
C ASP A 305 -12.33 -1.68 2.46
N ILE A 306 -12.67 -2.57 3.40
CA ILE A 306 -12.60 -2.28 4.85
C ILE A 306 -11.18 -1.83 5.22
N GLY A 307 -10.17 -2.58 4.78
CA GLY A 307 -8.76 -2.24 5.01
C GLY A 307 -8.25 -1.05 4.18
N LYS A 308 -8.92 -0.76 3.06
CA LYS A 308 -8.57 0.36 2.16
C LYS A 308 -9.29 1.66 2.51
N TYR A 309 -10.18 1.65 3.52
CA TYR A 309 -10.95 2.83 3.90
C TYR A 309 -10.06 4.04 4.18
N SER A 310 -8.92 3.84 4.84
CA SER A 310 -7.94 4.90 5.09
C SER A 310 -7.35 5.51 3.81
N ALA A 311 -7.18 4.71 2.76
CA ALA A 311 -6.65 5.18 1.48
C ALA A 311 -7.68 6.06 0.76
N PHE A 312 -8.91 5.56 0.53
CA PHE A 312 -9.89 6.34 -0.22
C PHE A 312 -10.49 7.49 0.59
N SER A 313 -10.54 7.41 1.94
CA SER A 313 -10.91 8.54 2.79
C SER A 313 -9.85 9.65 2.74
N SER A 314 -8.57 9.31 2.76
CA SER A 314 -7.48 10.28 2.59
C SER A 314 -7.50 10.93 1.21
N ILE A 315 -7.67 10.14 0.14
CA ILE A 315 -7.75 10.64 -1.24
C ILE A 315 -8.99 11.51 -1.42
N GLY A 316 -10.15 11.11 -0.87
CA GLY A 316 -11.43 11.84 -0.94
C GLY A 316 -11.54 13.06 -0.03
N SER A 317 -10.56 13.32 0.83
CA SER A 317 -10.57 14.47 1.74
C SER A 317 -10.29 15.80 1.03
N ASP A 318 -10.77 16.89 1.62
CA ASP A 318 -10.38 18.25 1.27
C ASP A 318 -8.95 18.61 1.74
N LYS A 319 -8.53 19.86 1.59
CA LYS A 319 -7.20 20.35 2.02
C LYS A 319 -6.91 20.12 3.51
N ASN A 320 -7.94 20.03 4.35
CA ASN A 320 -7.84 19.86 5.80
C ASN A 320 -7.94 18.38 6.23
N TYR A 321 -8.00 17.43 5.31
CA TYR A 321 -8.15 16.00 5.59
C TYR A 321 -9.43 15.67 6.36
N ASP A 322 -10.54 16.35 6.02
CA ASP A 322 -11.86 16.30 6.69
C ASP A 322 -12.49 14.90 6.78
N ARG A 323 -12.09 13.97 5.92
CA ARG A 323 -12.68 12.63 5.84
C ARG A 323 -11.75 11.50 6.22
N VAL A 324 -10.47 11.79 6.49
CA VAL A 324 -9.51 10.75 6.86
C VAL A 324 -10.02 9.95 8.05
N SER A 325 -10.19 8.66 7.83
CA SER A 325 -10.67 7.71 8.83
C SER A 325 -10.24 6.30 8.48
N PHE A 326 -10.47 5.37 9.40
CA PHE A 326 -10.19 3.95 9.23
C PHE A 326 -11.04 3.13 10.20
N PHE A 327 -11.22 1.86 9.92
CA PHE A 327 -11.90 0.94 10.80
C PHE A 327 -10.89 0.22 11.69
N ALA A 328 -11.04 0.36 13.01
CA ALA A 328 -10.15 -0.28 13.96
C ALA A 328 -10.80 -1.53 14.55
N THR A 329 -10.05 -2.65 14.55
CA THR A 329 -10.52 -3.91 15.11
C THR A 329 -10.15 -4.01 16.59
N PHE A 330 -11.13 -4.33 17.42
CA PHE A 330 -10.99 -4.63 18.84
C PHE A 330 -11.35 -6.09 19.06
N ASN A 331 -10.52 -6.82 19.79
CA ASN A 331 -10.76 -8.24 20.04
C ASN A 331 -11.19 -8.48 21.49
N GLN A 332 -12.12 -9.41 21.67
CA GLN A 332 -12.59 -9.80 22.99
C GLN A 332 -11.44 -10.34 23.83
N ASP A 333 -11.29 -9.80 25.04
CA ASP A 333 -10.34 -10.30 26.04
C ASP A 333 -11.06 -11.24 26.99
N LEU A 334 -10.87 -12.54 26.77
CA LEU A 334 -11.50 -13.59 27.56
C LEU A 334 -11.08 -13.58 29.03
N SER A 335 -9.96 -12.96 29.37
CA SER A 335 -9.46 -12.85 30.74
C SER A 335 -10.13 -11.71 31.54
N GLN A 336 -10.83 -10.82 30.86
CA GLN A 336 -11.45 -9.61 31.43
C GLN A 336 -13.00 -9.66 31.39
N ILE A 337 -13.58 -10.86 31.29
CA ILE A 337 -15.04 -11.03 31.33
C ILE A 337 -15.50 -10.85 32.77
N GLN A 338 -16.49 -9.98 32.97
CA GLN A 338 -17.09 -9.72 34.28
C GLN A 338 -18.55 -10.19 34.34
N GLU A 339 -18.80 -11.28 35.04
CA GLU A 339 -20.15 -11.76 35.27
C GLU A 339 -20.83 -10.95 36.39
N ARG A 340 -22.05 -10.49 36.13
CA ARG A 340 -22.96 -9.82 37.07
C ARG A 340 -24.19 -10.68 37.25
N LYS A 341 -25.07 -10.32 38.19
CA LYS A 341 -26.27 -11.11 38.53
C LYS A 341 -27.16 -11.40 37.30
N ASN A 342 -27.36 -10.43 36.41
CA ASN A 342 -28.27 -10.54 35.27
C ASN A 342 -27.57 -10.15 33.93
N SER A 343 -26.29 -9.84 33.95
CA SER A 343 -25.56 -9.39 32.77
C SER A 343 -24.11 -9.86 32.82
N THR A 344 -23.49 -9.83 31.66
CA THR A 344 -22.06 -10.06 31.50
C THR A 344 -21.46 -8.88 30.77
N VAL A 345 -20.37 -8.33 31.32
CA VAL A 345 -19.63 -7.25 30.70
C VAL A 345 -18.40 -7.84 30.00
N PHE A 346 -18.29 -7.58 28.71
CA PHE A 346 -17.19 -7.99 27.86
C PHE A 346 -16.29 -6.80 27.60
N LEU A 347 -14.99 -6.99 27.78
CA LEU A 347 -13.96 -6.04 27.39
C LEU A 347 -13.39 -6.46 26.03
N TYR A 348 -13.29 -5.49 25.12
CA TYR A 348 -12.61 -5.66 23.83
C TYR A 348 -11.38 -4.77 23.82
N SER A 349 -10.22 -5.39 23.71
CA SER A 349 -8.92 -4.71 23.71
C SER A 349 -8.47 -4.36 22.28
N GLY A 350 -7.93 -3.16 22.13
CA GLY A 350 -7.38 -2.66 20.88
C GLY A 350 -6.59 -1.38 21.14
N GLY A 351 -6.46 -0.56 20.13
CA GLY A 351 -5.83 0.75 20.28
C GLY A 351 -5.91 1.54 18.99
N VAL A 352 -6.49 2.74 19.05
CA VAL A 352 -6.61 3.59 17.88
C VAL A 352 -6.56 5.06 18.30
N LEU A 353 -5.73 5.85 17.61
CA LEU A 353 -5.74 7.30 17.76
C LEU A 353 -7.03 7.86 17.16
N LEU A 354 -7.56 8.92 17.76
CA LEU A 354 -8.75 9.57 17.23
C LEU A 354 -8.43 10.24 15.88
N ASP A 355 -9.34 10.07 14.95
CA ASP A 355 -9.33 10.68 13.61
C ASP A 355 -10.13 12.00 13.54
N ALA A 356 -10.80 12.36 14.63
CA ALA A 356 -11.50 13.61 14.79
C ALA A 356 -11.54 14.03 16.28
N ASP A 357 -11.64 15.33 16.52
CA ASP A 357 -11.90 15.86 17.87
C ASP A 357 -13.22 15.35 18.41
N ILE A 358 -13.24 14.89 19.68
CA ILE A 358 -14.46 14.53 20.38
C ILE A 358 -14.73 15.57 21.46
N ILE A 359 -15.92 16.18 21.39
CA ILE A 359 -16.45 17.04 22.43
C ILE A 359 -17.67 16.32 23.01
N TYR A 360 -17.61 15.97 24.27
CA TYR A 360 -18.71 15.31 24.97
C TYR A 360 -19.11 16.13 26.20
N GLU A 361 -20.40 16.39 26.33
CA GLU A 361 -20.96 17.14 27.46
C GLU A 361 -21.92 16.25 28.24
N ASP A 362 -21.64 16.06 29.51
CA ASP A 362 -22.49 15.34 30.44
C ASP A 362 -22.58 16.06 31.78
N ASN A 363 -23.79 16.30 32.27
CA ASN A 363 -24.09 16.93 33.57
C ASN A 363 -23.27 18.22 33.83
N GLY A 364 -23.08 19.05 32.81
CA GLY A 364 -22.32 20.29 32.89
C GLY A 364 -20.80 20.14 32.87
N THR A 365 -20.31 18.91 32.71
CA THR A 365 -18.89 18.64 32.49
C THR A 365 -18.62 18.49 31.00
N ARG A 366 -17.70 19.30 30.47
CA ARG A 366 -17.27 19.25 29.09
C ARG A 366 -15.94 18.50 29.00
N ILE A 367 -15.91 17.40 28.26
CA ILE A 367 -14.73 16.60 27.97
C ILE A 367 -14.31 16.89 26.53
N PHE A 368 -13.02 17.19 26.35
CA PHE A 368 -12.40 17.40 25.04
C PHE A 368 -11.28 16.38 24.83
N LEU A 369 -11.38 15.61 23.76
CA LEU A 369 -10.39 14.62 23.35
C LEU A 369 -9.87 15.00 21.94
N PRO A 370 -8.62 15.45 21.82
CA PRO A 370 -8.10 15.99 20.57
C PRO A 370 -7.73 14.87 19.58
N GLU A 371 -7.98 15.13 18.29
CA GLU A 371 -7.51 14.33 17.15
C GLU A 371 -6.00 14.05 17.22
N GLY A 372 -5.58 12.85 16.85
CA GLY A 372 -4.18 12.45 16.74
C GLY A 372 -3.38 12.37 18.05
N THR A 373 -4.00 12.74 19.19
CA THR A 373 -3.35 12.73 20.51
C THR A 373 -4.09 11.82 21.49
N ALA A 374 -5.41 11.95 21.55
CA ALA A 374 -6.23 11.02 22.33
C ALA A 374 -6.42 9.70 21.57
N ALA A 375 -6.64 8.63 22.31
CA ALA A 375 -6.82 7.28 21.75
C ALA A 375 -8.01 6.57 22.41
N LEU A 376 -8.67 5.71 21.63
CA LEU A 376 -9.58 4.69 22.16
C LEU A 376 -8.75 3.44 22.45
N GLY A 377 -8.68 3.02 23.72
CA GLY A 377 -7.88 1.88 24.16
C GLY A 377 -8.67 0.58 24.28
N ALA A 378 -9.95 0.67 24.63
CA ALA A 378 -10.81 -0.50 24.75
C ALA A 378 -12.29 -0.13 24.60
N LEU A 379 -13.12 -1.18 24.43
CA LEU A 379 -14.57 -1.09 24.36
C LEU A 379 -15.21 -2.00 25.40
N LEU A 380 -16.26 -1.55 26.06
CA LEU A 380 -17.08 -2.33 26.99
C LEU A 380 -18.46 -2.56 26.39
N ILE A 381 -18.88 -3.81 26.39
CA ILE A 381 -20.21 -4.24 25.95
C ILE A 381 -20.87 -5.00 27.08
N GLU A 382 -22.08 -4.62 27.45
CA GLU A 382 -22.89 -5.32 28.45
C GLU A 382 -24.04 -6.05 27.78
N LYS A 383 -24.06 -7.37 27.92
CA LYS A 383 -25.13 -8.24 27.40
C LYS A 383 -25.89 -8.95 28.52
N SER A 384 -27.16 -9.21 28.29
CA SER A 384 -28.00 -10.00 29.19
C SER A 384 -27.49 -11.43 29.31
N SER A 385 -27.33 -11.93 30.52
CA SER A 385 -26.90 -13.32 30.73
C SER A 385 -27.97 -14.34 30.30
N THR A 386 -29.24 -13.89 30.12
CA THR A 386 -30.36 -14.75 29.74
C THR A 386 -30.66 -14.75 28.26
N THR A 387 -30.63 -13.58 27.61
CA THR A 387 -31.01 -13.44 26.20
C THR A 387 -29.77 -13.30 25.27
N GLY A 388 -28.62 -12.97 25.83
CA GLY A 388 -27.43 -12.62 25.02
C GLY A 388 -27.50 -11.25 24.34
N GLU A 389 -28.64 -10.55 24.48
CA GLU A 389 -28.82 -9.25 23.85
C GLU A 389 -28.09 -8.14 24.61
N MET A 390 -27.69 -7.12 23.91
CA MET A 390 -27.07 -5.93 24.48
C MET A 390 -28.08 -5.12 25.27
N ILE A 391 -27.82 -4.91 26.57
CA ILE A 391 -28.74 -4.24 27.51
C ILE A 391 -28.42 -2.76 27.75
N SER A 392 -27.22 -2.33 27.41
CA SER A 392 -26.79 -0.94 27.49
C SER A 392 -25.99 -0.54 26.24
N GLN A 393 -25.89 0.77 25.98
CA GLN A 393 -25.07 1.25 24.89
C GLN A 393 -23.58 0.92 25.12
N PRO A 394 -22.80 0.69 24.04
CA PRO A 394 -21.37 0.45 24.14
C PRO A 394 -20.65 1.61 24.82
N VAL A 395 -19.62 1.31 25.59
CA VAL A 395 -18.78 2.33 26.23
C VAL A 395 -17.37 2.25 25.71
N GLY A 396 -16.86 3.37 25.16
CA GLY A 396 -15.46 3.52 24.77
C GLY A 396 -14.61 3.96 25.96
N ILE A 397 -13.48 3.31 26.15
CA ILE A 397 -12.43 3.69 27.10
C ILE A 397 -11.41 4.53 26.36
N PHE A 398 -11.54 5.84 26.49
CA PHE A 398 -10.65 6.81 25.84
C PHE A 398 -9.53 7.22 26.80
N VAL A 399 -8.34 7.41 26.25
CA VAL A 399 -7.16 7.86 26.98
C VAL A 399 -6.62 9.13 26.33
N ASN A 400 -6.42 10.14 27.15
CA ASN A 400 -5.74 11.37 26.74
C ASN A 400 -4.71 11.74 27.79
N GLN A 401 -3.44 11.70 27.44
CA GLN A 401 -2.32 11.80 28.38
C GLN A 401 -2.45 10.70 29.47
N ASP A 402 -2.45 11.07 30.76
CA ASP A 402 -2.58 10.14 31.87
C ASP A 402 -4.01 9.98 32.39
N ARG A 403 -5.02 10.46 31.65
CA ARG A 403 -6.43 10.40 32.05
C ARG A 403 -7.23 9.46 31.18
N GLN A 404 -8.08 8.70 31.82
CA GLN A 404 -9.03 7.80 31.19
C GLN A 404 -10.44 8.36 31.28
N TYR A 405 -11.21 8.22 30.20
CA TYR A 405 -12.60 8.65 30.07
C TYR A 405 -13.43 7.51 29.54
N ASN A 406 -14.49 7.15 30.23
CA ASN A 406 -15.44 6.13 29.81
C ASN A 406 -16.66 6.85 29.22
N LEU A 407 -16.77 6.85 27.90
CA LEU A 407 -17.80 7.61 27.19
C LEU A 407 -18.70 6.68 26.39
N PRO A 408 -20.03 6.89 26.42
CA PRO A 408 -20.99 6.09 25.70
C PRO A 408 -20.91 6.35 24.19
N LEU A 409 -20.99 5.29 23.38
CA LEU A 409 -21.08 5.37 21.92
C LEU A 409 -22.55 5.31 21.50
N ARG A 410 -22.92 6.08 20.48
CA ARG A 410 -24.30 6.23 20.05
C ARG A 410 -24.84 5.02 19.28
N TYR A 411 -23.99 4.35 18.51
CA TYR A 411 -24.43 3.31 17.59
C TYR A 411 -23.83 1.94 17.92
N ALA A 412 -24.62 0.90 17.70
CA ALA A 412 -24.14 -0.47 17.69
C ALA A 412 -24.86 -1.26 16.60
N PHE A 413 -24.13 -2.13 15.91
CA PHE A 413 -24.69 -3.07 14.95
C PHE A 413 -24.36 -4.51 15.37
N ASP A 414 -25.41 -5.23 15.81
CA ASP A 414 -25.38 -6.63 16.18
C ASP A 414 -26.54 -7.34 15.44
N GLY A 415 -26.36 -7.54 14.12
CA GLY A 415 -27.41 -7.98 13.20
C GLY A 415 -28.39 -6.87 12.80
N GLU A 416 -28.64 -5.91 13.66
CA GLU A 416 -29.50 -4.74 13.46
C GLU A 416 -28.81 -3.48 13.98
N LEU A 417 -28.98 -2.35 13.28
CA LEU A 417 -28.45 -1.05 13.73
C LEU A 417 -29.31 -0.50 14.89
N LYS A 418 -28.70 -0.34 16.05
CA LYS A 418 -29.27 0.30 17.21
C LYS A 418 -28.72 1.72 17.37
N ASP A 419 -29.59 2.73 17.29
CA ASP A 419 -29.28 4.13 17.62
C ASP A 419 -29.82 4.42 19.02
N PHE A 420 -28.93 4.69 19.97
CA PHE A 420 -29.32 5.00 21.37
C PHE A 420 -29.75 6.47 21.56
N GLY A 421 -29.67 7.29 20.52
CA GLY A 421 -30.08 8.69 20.54
C GLY A 421 -29.18 9.63 21.36
N SER A 422 -28.22 9.10 22.09
CA SER A 422 -27.25 9.84 22.92
C SER A 422 -25.87 9.22 22.87
N GLY A 423 -24.87 9.93 23.36
CA GLY A 423 -23.48 9.47 23.32
C GLY A 423 -22.65 10.14 22.22
N ILE A 424 -21.40 9.68 22.06
CA ILE A 424 -20.52 10.13 21.00
C ILE A 424 -21.04 9.60 19.67
N GLU A 425 -20.99 10.41 18.62
CA GLU A 425 -21.39 10.01 17.26
C GLU A 425 -20.35 9.06 16.65
N SER A 426 -20.31 7.86 17.19
CA SER A 426 -19.47 6.75 16.79
C SER A 426 -20.17 5.45 17.13
N GLY A 427 -19.67 4.33 16.63
CA GLY A 427 -20.34 3.06 16.84
C GLY A 427 -19.42 1.86 16.80
N VAL A 428 -20.02 0.69 17.07
CA VAL A 428 -19.38 -0.61 16.98
C VAL A 428 -20.16 -1.53 16.05
N PHE A 429 -19.44 -2.32 15.28
CA PHE A 429 -19.97 -3.38 14.42
C PHE A 429 -19.43 -4.73 14.91
N PHE A 430 -20.32 -5.66 15.28
CA PHE A 430 -19.95 -6.98 15.78
C PHE A 430 -19.53 -7.91 14.65
N ILE A 431 -18.43 -8.62 14.85
CA ILE A 431 -17.88 -9.56 13.88
C ILE A 431 -17.51 -10.87 14.59
N PRO A 432 -18.07 -12.01 14.14
CA PRO A 432 -17.61 -13.31 14.58
C PRO A 432 -16.13 -13.51 14.26
N ARG A 433 -15.41 -14.09 15.22
CA ARG A 433 -13.99 -14.40 15.10
C ARG A 433 -13.77 -15.90 15.05
N LEU A 434 -12.97 -16.35 14.09
CA LEU A 434 -12.46 -17.70 14.07
C LEU A 434 -11.14 -17.79 14.81
N ILE A 435 -11.03 -18.74 15.72
CA ILE A 435 -9.81 -19.02 16.47
C ILE A 435 -9.42 -20.50 16.32
N ASN A 436 -8.12 -20.78 16.39
CA ASN A 436 -7.61 -22.14 16.44
C ASN A 436 -7.79 -22.68 17.87
N GLY A 437 -8.77 -23.55 18.06
CA GLY A 437 -8.98 -24.28 19.31
C GLY A 437 -8.27 -25.64 19.32
N ALA A 438 -8.29 -26.30 20.46
CA ALA A 438 -7.67 -27.63 20.61
C ALA A 438 -8.25 -28.71 19.66
N ASN A 439 -9.52 -28.56 19.27
CA ASN A 439 -10.25 -29.51 18.42
C ASN A 439 -10.52 -28.97 17.00
N GLY A 440 -9.79 -27.96 16.55
CA GLY A 440 -9.97 -27.31 15.24
C GLY A 440 -10.44 -25.86 15.37
N LEU A 441 -10.97 -25.32 14.26
CA LEU A 441 -11.48 -23.94 14.23
C LEU A 441 -12.76 -23.81 15.08
N GLN A 442 -12.78 -22.80 15.90
CA GLN A 442 -13.93 -22.43 16.76
C GLN A 442 -14.43 -21.04 16.38
N ILE A 443 -15.75 -20.86 16.37
CA ILE A 443 -16.41 -19.60 16.14
C ILE A 443 -16.68 -18.93 17.49
N GLN A 444 -16.24 -17.70 17.62
CA GLN A 444 -16.65 -16.79 18.70
C GLN A 444 -17.59 -15.75 18.07
N ASP A 445 -18.89 -15.85 18.30
CA ASP A 445 -19.91 -15.00 17.66
C ASP A 445 -19.65 -13.50 17.89
N ASP A 446 -19.23 -13.13 19.09
CA ASP A 446 -18.90 -11.76 19.47
C ASP A 446 -17.38 -11.55 19.61
N GLY A 447 -16.57 -12.32 18.90
CA GLY A 447 -15.12 -12.35 19.14
C GLY A 447 -14.35 -11.09 18.76
N SER A 448 -14.91 -10.23 17.90
CA SER A 448 -14.29 -8.97 17.47
C SER A 448 -15.32 -7.87 17.26
N LEU A 449 -14.90 -6.63 17.42
CA LEU A 449 -15.65 -5.42 17.07
C LEU A 449 -14.84 -4.58 16.08
N LEU A 450 -15.53 -3.95 15.12
CA LEU A 450 -14.99 -2.79 14.42
C LEU A 450 -15.50 -1.52 15.09
N TYR A 451 -14.60 -0.62 15.40
CA TYR A 451 -14.93 0.74 15.80
C TYR A 451 -15.08 1.62 14.56
N LEU A 452 -16.17 2.36 14.50
CA LEU A 452 -16.51 3.34 13.48
C LEU A 452 -16.57 4.72 14.14
N SER A 453 -15.65 5.60 13.76
CA SER A 453 -15.62 6.98 14.24
C SER A 453 -16.77 7.82 13.66
N SER A 454 -16.92 9.07 14.12
CA SER A 454 -17.90 10.02 13.56
C SER A 454 -17.72 10.28 12.06
N ARG A 455 -16.49 10.17 11.53
CA ARG A 455 -16.20 10.31 10.10
C ARG A 455 -16.58 9.07 9.28
N ALA A 456 -16.78 7.93 9.93
CA ALA A 456 -16.99 6.65 9.24
C ALA A 456 -18.41 6.06 9.46
N VAL A 457 -18.99 6.25 10.64
CA VAL A 457 -20.23 5.58 11.08
C VAL A 457 -21.43 5.84 10.16
N ASN A 458 -21.54 7.05 9.61
CA ASN A 458 -22.62 7.45 8.70
C ASN A 458 -22.17 7.52 7.23
N SER A 459 -20.99 7.00 6.89
CA SER A 459 -20.51 6.97 5.50
C SER A 459 -21.38 6.08 4.63
N GLN A 460 -21.45 6.37 3.33
CA GLN A 460 -22.15 5.54 2.36
C GLN A 460 -21.63 4.09 2.40
N PHE A 461 -20.32 3.91 2.59
CA PHE A 461 -19.71 2.61 2.77
C PHE A 461 -20.32 1.85 3.96
N ALA A 462 -20.37 2.47 5.15
CA ALA A 462 -20.89 1.82 6.36
C ALA A 462 -22.37 1.48 6.21
N ARG A 463 -23.18 2.40 5.67
CA ARG A 463 -24.60 2.24 5.45
C ARG A 463 -24.92 1.07 4.50
N LEU A 464 -24.25 1.03 3.37
CA LEU A 464 -24.48 -0.02 2.37
C LEU A 464 -23.82 -1.35 2.76
N TYR A 465 -22.56 -1.32 3.14
CA TYR A 465 -21.79 -2.55 3.30
C TYR A 465 -21.97 -3.22 4.65
N PHE A 466 -21.95 -2.44 5.76
CA PHE A 466 -22.10 -2.99 7.10
C PHE A 466 -23.55 -3.10 7.53
N TYR A 467 -24.31 -2.03 7.38
CA TYR A 467 -25.67 -1.99 7.93
C TYR A 467 -26.73 -2.60 7.01
N ASN A 468 -26.38 -2.91 5.76
CA ASN A 468 -27.36 -3.34 4.74
C ASN A 468 -28.59 -2.42 4.73
N GLU A 469 -28.36 -1.10 4.85
CA GLU A 469 -29.44 -0.13 4.90
C GLU A 469 -30.36 -0.29 3.68
N VAL A 470 -31.65 -0.41 3.94
CA VAL A 470 -32.66 -0.43 2.88
C VAL A 470 -32.72 0.97 2.26
N ASN A 471 -32.17 1.13 1.09
CA ASN A 471 -32.09 2.39 0.37
C ASN A 471 -32.79 2.27 -0.98
N PRO A 472 -33.82 3.07 -1.28
CA PRO A 472 -34.58 2.96 -2.51
C PRO A 472 -33.75 3.26 -3.77
N ASN A 473 -32.58 3.90 -3.61
CA ASN A 473 -31.69 4.23 -4.70
C ASN A 473 -30.55 3.22 -4.91
N PHE A 474 -30.33 2.31 -3.96
CA PHE A 474 -29.30 1.26 -4.02
C PHE A 474 -29.93 -0.08 -3.66
N GLU A 475 -30.39 -0.82 -4.67
CA GLU A 475 -30.97 -2.14 -4.50
C GLU A 475 -29.86 -3.21 -4.52
N LEU A 476 -29.70 -3.99 -3.46
CA LEU A 476 -28.74 -5.09 -3.40
C LEU A 476 -29.19 -6.21 -4.34
N VAL A 477 -28.54 -6.33 -5.51
CA VAL A 477 -28.91 -7.33 -6.53
C VAL A 477 -28.03 -8.57 -6.52
N HIS A 478 -26.83 -8.49 -5.92
CA HIS A 478 -25.94 -9.64 -5.78
C HIS A 478 -25.06 -9.54 -4.54
N SER A 479 -24.87 -10.69 -3.89
CA SER A 479 -23.93 -10.85 -2.77
C SER A 479 -23.25 -12.21 -2.89
N GLU A 480 -21.94 -12.22 -3.12
CA GLU A 480 -21.13 -13.43 -3.18
C GLU A 480 -20.28 -13.57 -1.93
N ASP A 481 -20.56 -14.58 -1.11
CA ASP A 481 -19.86 -14.82 0.16
C ASP A 481 -18.38 -15.22 -0.08
N ASP A 482 -17.51 -14.82 0.86
CA ASP A 482 -16.16 -15.40 0.96
C ASP A 482 -16.23 -16.92 1.14
N PHE A 483 -15.24 -17.65 0.63
CA PHE A 483 -15.20 -19.12 0.69
C PHE A 483 -15.36 -19.65 2.12
N PHE A 484 -14.67 -19.06 3.10
CA PHE A 484 -14.77 -19.51 4.50
C PHE A 484 -16.15 -19.23 5.08
N VAL A 485 -16.72 -18.07 4.80
CA VAL A 485 -18.10 -17.73 5.23
C VAL A 485 -19.10 -18.71 4.64
N ALA A 486 -18.99 -19.01 3.33
CA ALA A 486 -19.87 -19.95 2.66
C ALA A 486 -19.77 -21.37 3.24
N GLU A 487 -18.56 -21.84 3.56
CA GLU A 487 -18.36 -23.14 4.18
C GLU A 487 -18.89 -23.22 5.62
N ILE A 488 -18.73 -22.14 6.40
CA ILE A 488 -19.30 -22.07 7.76
C ILE A 488 -20.82 -22.12 7.70
N LYS A 489 -21.47 -21.35 6.83
CA LYS A 489 -22.92 -21.35 6.66
C LYS A 489 -23.48 -22.73 6.29
N LYS A 490 -22.73 -23.53 5.50
CA LYS A 490 -23.10 -24.91 5.17
C LYS A 490 -23.02 -25.84 6.38
N GLN A 491 -22.01 -25.69 7.24
CA GLN A 491 -21.77 -26.55 8.39
C GLN A 491 -22.60 -26.12 9.61
N VAL A 492 -22.87 -24.82 9.76
CA VAL A 492 -23.59 -24.22 10.86
C VAL A 492 -24.75 -23.37 10.30
N PRO A 493 -25.92 -23.97 10.03
CA PRO A 493 -27.05 -23.27 9.39
C PRO A 493 -27.58 -22.06 10.18
N SER A 494 -27.34 -22.02 11.50
CA SER A 494 -27.68 -20.88 12.38
C SER A 494 -26.74 -19.70 12.25
N PHE A 495 -25.62 -19.84 11.53
CA PHE A 495 -24.63 -18.78 11.34
C PHE A 495 -25.12 -17.78 10.29
N ASN A 496 -25.46 -16.57 10.72
CA ASN A 496 -26.07 -15.54 9.88
C ASN A 496 -25.11 -14.41 9.47
N SER A 497 -23.89 -14.35 10.04
CA SER A 497 -22.96 -13.28 9.68
C SER A 497 -22.43 -13.46 8.24
N SER A 498 -22.29 -12.35 7.54
CA SER A 498 -21.64 -12.31 6.22
C SER A 498 -20.17 -11.88 6.29
N ILE A 499 -19.72 -11.36 7.46
CA ILE A 499 -18.35 -10.89 7.68
C ILE A 499 -17.79 -11.64 8.88
N ILE A 500 -16.55 -12.13 8.76
CA ILE A 500 -15.79 -12.82 9.82
C ILE A 500 -14.39 -12.25 9.96
N SER A 501 -13.81 -12.40 11.15
CA SER A 501 -12.40 -12.11 11.42
C SER A 501 -11.62 -13.43 11.49
N TYR A 502 -10.78 -13.68 10.46
CA TYR A 502 -9.86 -14.82 10.39
C TYR A 502 -8.67 -14.48 9.51
N ASP A 503 -7.47 -14.35 10.09
CA ASP A 503 -6.24 -13.80 9.50
C ASP A 503 -6.38 -12.36 8.98
N ALA A 504 -7.57 -12.03 8.46
CA ALA A 504 -8.02 -10.72 8.02
C ALA A 504 -9.55 -10.65 8.14
N LEU A 505 -10.14 -9.50 7.81
CA LEU A 505 -11.58 -9.39 7.66
C LEU A 505 -11.99 -10.00 6.31
N ARG A 506 -12.90 -10.96 6.37
CA ARG A 506 -13.45 -11.68 5.21
C ARG A 506 -14.94 -11.42 5.12
N GLY A 507 -15.41 -11.06 3.95
CA GLY A 507 -16.81 -10.74 3.75
C GLY A 507 -17.23 -10.88 2.29
N PRO A 508 -18.49 -10.57 1.97
CA PRO A 508 -19.02 -10.74 0.62
C PRO A 508 -18.50 -9.64 -0.34
N ILE A 509 -18.53 -9.98 -1.63
CA ILE A 509 -18.62 -8.99 -2.69
C ILE A 509 -20.09 -8.63 -2.83
N LYS A 510 -20.44 -7.36 -2.66
CA LYS A 510 -21.80 -6.88 -2.80
C LYS A 510 -21.93 -5.97 -4.01
N ILE A 511 -23.02 -6.14 -4.76
CA ILE A 511 -23.33 -5.33 -5.93
C ILE A 511 -24.75 -4.80 -5.79
N TRP A 512 -24.89 -3.49 -5.91
CA TRP A 512 -26.18 -2.78 -5.90
C TRP A 512 -26.48 -2.26 -7.29
N GLU A 513 -27.73 -2.39 -7.72
CA GLU A 513 -28.29 -1.64 -8.85
C GLU A 513 -28.68 -0.25 -8.37
N ILE A 514 -28.42 0.76 -9.19
CA ILE A 514 -28.67 2.17 -8.83
C ILE A 514 -29.96 2.65 -9.50
N HIS A 515 -30.89 3.11 -8.67
CA HIS A 515 -32.14 3.71 -9.12
C HIS A 515 -32.11 5.23 -8.88
N TYR A 516 -31.97 5.98 -9.97
CA TYR A 516 -31.88 7.44 -9.87
C TYR A 516 -33.26 8.05 -9.69
N PRO A 517 -33.42 9.02 -8.76
CA PRO A 517 -34.65 9.80 -8.67
C PRO A 517 -34.85 10.65 -9.93
N SER A 518 -36.10 10.94 -10.27
CA SER A 518 -36.46 11.67 -11.49
C SER A 518 -35.95 13.12 -11.54
N ASP A 519 -35.64 13.68 -10.38
CA ASP A 519 -35.13 15.04 -10.17
C ASP A 519 -33.61 15.08 -9.98
N ILE A 520 -32.89 14.00 -10.29
CA ILE A 520 -31.41 13.98 -10.20
C ILE A 520 -30.80 15.01 -11.15
N GLU A 521 -29.89 15.80 -10.65
CA GLU A 521 -29.20 16.82 -11.43
C GLU A 521 -27.89 16.31 -12.02
N PHE A 522 -27.69 16.55 -13.31
CA PHE A 522 -26.40 16.33 -13.94
C PHE A 522 -25.46 17.49 -13.62
N LYS A 523 -24.37 17.19 -12.92
CA LYS A 523 -23.34 18.17 -12.56
C LYS A 523 -22.06 17.92 -13.34
N LYS A 524 -21.74 18.84 -14.25
CA LYS A 524 -20.55 18.76 -15.10
C LYS A 524 -19.25 18.78 -14.30
N GLU A 525 -19.25 19.36 -13.12
CA GLU A 525 -18.08 19.43 -12.23
C GLU A 525 -17.54 18.04 -11.83
N TYR A 526 -18.42 17.04 -11.73
CA TYR A 526 -18.00 15.67 -11.45
C TYR A 526 -17.25 14.98 -12.60
N LEU A 527 -17.29 15.53 -13.78
CA LEU A 527 -16.51 15.08 -14.94
C LEU A 527 -15.15 15.79 -15.06
N SER A 528 -14.79 16.66 -14.11
CA SER A 528 -13.47 17.30 -14.10
C SER A 528 -12.37 16.24 -13.98
N GLU A 529 -11.31 16.41 -14.74
CA GLU A 529 -10.14 15.53 -14.75
C GLU A 529 -8.95 16.14 -14.00
N GLU A 530 -9.00 17.44 -13.74
CA GLU A 530 -7.92 18.21 -13.14
C GLU A 530 -8.12 18.33 -11.63
N TRP A 531 -7.05 18.08 -10.90
CA TRP A 531 -7.03 18.30 -9.47
C TRP A 531 -7.08 19.79 -9.15
N PRO A 532 -7.96 20.24 -8.25
CA PRO A 532 -7.91 21.60 -7.74
C PRO A 532 -6.53 21.91 -7.12
N PRO A 533 -5.96 23.09 -7.37
CA PRO A 533 -4.62 23.45 -6.87
C PRO A 533 -4.45 23.27 -5.35
N GLU A 534 -5.49 23.53 -4.58
CA GLU A 534 -5.52 23.38 -3.12
C GLU A 534 -5.42 21.93 -2.62
N LEU A 535 -5.67 20.96 -3.49
CA LEU A 535 -5.57 19.53 -3.17
C LEU A 535 -4.25 18.92 -3.65
N LEU A 536 -3.43 19.66 -4.38
CA LEU A 536 -2.10 19.24 -4.78
C LEU A 536 -1.13 19.50 -3.61
N ARG A 537 -0.24 18.56 -3.36
CA ARG A 537 0.89 18.77 -2.46
C ARG A 537 2.01 19.48 -3.21
N VAL A 538 2.47 20.59 -2.67
CA VAL A 538 3.65 21.34 -3.14
C VAL A 538 4.94 20.68 -2.65
#